data_6c63e0b011c0b0d003da24431bd5aa6e
#
_entry.id   6c63e0b011c0b0d003da24431bd5aa6e
#
_cell.length_a   1.000
_cell.length_b   1.000
_cell.length_c   1.000
_cell.angle_alpha   90.00
_cell.angle_beta   90.00
_cell.angle_gamma   90.00
#
_symmetry.space_group_name_H-M   'P 1'
#
loop_
_entity.id
_entity.type
_entity.pdbx_description
1 polymer ?
#
loop_
_entity_poly.entity_id
_entity_poly.type
_entity_poly.pdbx_seq_one_letter_code
_entity_poly.pdbx_strand_id
1 'polypeptide(L)'
;MSASSGYRIVAERDMEVGELLLSLPKLSILSQQTASLSALTHLASTSHTILNLSLCLLHEIRLFTDSKFYGYLQSLPRDMGAGLPLFWGIGKGTEVEDGERGLQWLKGTEAEKELRKSEKEGLSLPDVYAFYLHTSHLLPPTSTDPLPSPFLAFVHAYMLISTRAFRIDLYHLTALCPFADLLNHSAIPHTCLASDDFVCYICGSLNICEHDLSRPDGQGENGTPRRLAHLPQVEITRLKNENDNIEMRLERRAEKGEEVFNTYGDISDGRLLVEYGFIGEEFADQGLTWEMEEVFPNSRNPHFNLIGQGWVDLCKQLSSVTCHSDGSSDWIEGVGDADEGLLCPQEPSDPGLLNLDQSARLSVVMFALCHLRVDKGAIPPDENLIVEHFQNVMPGVVPKLARSWTELQQTGVIKAYQPSTTTIRTAKFVYQLLQSRLNAMHKPQLSQAELLDFRDSLNPVKDKRQILGLTLAINERGLLRSASNKWLQFLSAFEGQ
;
A
#
# COMPACT_ATOMS: atom_id res chain seq x y z
N MET A 1 0.74 -9.19 18.20
CA MET A 1 0.50 -10.65 17.97
C MET A 1 0.53 -10.87 16.47
N SER A 2 1.63 -11.44 15.97
CA SER A 2 1.75 -11.74 14.55
C SER A 2 0.64 -12.68 14.15
N ALA A 3 -0.21 -12.26 13.22
CA ALA A 3 -1.16 -13.12 12.53
C ALA A 3 -0.39 -13.99 11.52
N SER A 4 0.72 -14.62 11.95
CA SER A 4 1.41 -15.56 11.11
C SER A 4 0.49 -16.73 10.85
N SER A 5 0.25 -17.03 9.60
CA SER A 5 -0.44 -18.22 9.09
C SER A 5 0.30 -19.53 9.44
N GLY A 6 0.92 -19.63 10.58
CA GLY A 6 1.57 -20.82 11.11
C GLY A 6 2.86 -21.27 10.42
N TYR A 7 3.17 -20.81 9.22
CA TYR A 7 4.42 -21.13 8.51
C TYR A 7 5.38 -19.94 8.54
N ARG A 8 6.66 -20.25 8.75
CA ARG A 8 7.78 -19.30 8.66
C ARG A 8 8.98 -19.99 8.05
N ILE A 9 9.73 -19.25 7.26
CA ILE A 9 11.01 -19.71 6.72
C ILE A 9 12.12 -19.23 7.65
N VAL A 10 12.99 -20.14 8.07
CA VAL A 10 14.08 -19.88 9.02
C VAL A 10 15.41 -20.26 8.38
N ALA A 11 16.44 -19.43 8.54
CA ALA A 11 17.78 -19.71 8.08
C ALA A 11 18.41 -20.89 8.87
N GLU A 12 18.83 -21.95 8.21
CA GLU A 12 19.52 -23.10 8.84
C GLU A 12 20.98 -22.80 9.18
N ARG A 13 21.56 -21.82 8.54
CA ARG A 13 22.94 -21.33 8.72
C ARG A 13 23.00 -19.83 8.54
N ASP A 14 24.13 -19.24 8.88
CA ASP A 14 24.40 -17.84 8.49
C ASP A 14 24.44 -17.75 6.96
N MET A 15 23.79 -16.74 6.42
CA MET A 15 23.64 -16.52 4.99
C MET A 15 24.03 -15.08 4.65
N GLU A 16 24.78 -14.93 3.55
CA GLU A 16 25.34 -13.64 3.15
C GLU A 16 24.50 -12.98 2.05
N VAL A 17 24.66 -11.66 1.90
CA VAL A 17 24.03 -10.87 0.85
C VAL A 17 24.40 -11.43 -0.53
N GLY A 18 23.41 -11.54 -1.43
CA GLY A 18 23.56 -12.08 -2.78
C GLY A 18 23.35 -13.57 -2.89
N GLU A 19 23.26 -14.34 -1.78
CA GLU A 19 22.95 -15.77 -1.83
C GLU A 19 21.56 -16.00 -2.44
N LEU A 20 21.49 -17.00 -3.33
CA LEU A 20 20.25 -17.42 -3.97
C LEU A 20 19.41 -18.25 -2.99
N LEU A 21 18.20 -17.78 -2.67
CA LEU A 21 17.23 -18.49 -1.84
C LEU A 21 16.31 -19.38 -2.68
N LEU A 22 15.87 -18.87 -3.82
CA LEU A 22 14.89 -19.49 -4.67
C LEU A 22 15.14 -19.10 -6.12
N SER A 23 15.03 -20.09 -7.03
CA SER A 23 14.94 -19.88 -8.48
C SER A 23 13.84 -20.78 -9.02
N LEU A 24 12.80 -20.19 -9.63
CA LEU A 24 11.65 -20.91 -10.17
C LEU A 24 11.43 -20.56 -11.63
N PRO A 25 11.31 -21.56 -12.52
CA PRO A 25 10.87 -21.33 -13.89
C PRO A 25 9.46 -20.67 -13.90
N LYS A 26 9.25 -19.64 -14.70
CA LYS A 26 7.94 -18.98 -14.82
C LYS A 26 6.81 -19.93 -15.26
N LEU A 27 7.12 -21.05 -15.88
CA LEU A 27 6.15 -22.11 -16.18
C LEU A 27 5.62 -22.85 -14.94
N SER A 28 6.31 -22.75 -13.80
CA SER A 28 5.96 -23.43 -12.54
C SER A 28 5.10 -22.56 -11.60
N ILE A 29 4.91 -21.27 -11.91
CA ILE A 29 4.03 -20.39 -11.13
C ILE A 29 2.59 -20.54 -11.60
N LEU A 30 1.62 -20.29 -10.70
CA LEU A 30 0.21 -20.31 -11.06
C LEU A 30 -0.25 -18.88 -11.39
N SER A 31 -0.35 -18.56 -12.67
CA SER A 31 -0.85 -17.32 -13.24
C SER A 31 -2.05 -17.60 -14.15
N GLN A 32 -2.70 -16.56 -14.65
CA GLN A 32 -3.75 -16.72 -15.65
C GLN A 32 -3.24 -17.46 -16.92
N GLN A 33 -1.97 -17.24 -17.27
CA GLN A 33 -1.36 -17.81 -18.48
C GLN A 33 -0.95 -19.27 -18.32
N THR A 34 -0.61 -19.68 -17.10
CA THR A 34 -0.15 -21.04 -16.82
C THR A 34 -1.24 -21.96 -16.29
N ALA A 35 -2.35 -21.43 -15.81
CA ALA A 35 -3.48 -22.21 -15.30
C ALA A 35 -4.18 -23.00 -16.41
N SER A 36 -4.78 -24.16 -16.05
CA SER A 36 -5.51 -25.01 -16.99
C SER A 36 -6.72 -24.30 -17.63
N LEU A 37 -7.26 -23.28 -16.96
CA LEU A 37 -8.38 -22.47 -17.45
C LEU A 37 -7.94 -21.41 -18.48
N SER A 38 -6.64 -21.22 -18.72
CA SER A 38 -6.12 -20.16 -19.60
C SER A 38 -6.72 -20.17 -21.02
N ALA A 39 -7.03 -21.36 -21.57
CA ALA A 39 -7.66 -21.51 -22.87
C ALA A 39 -9.09 -20.90 -22.96
N LEU A 40 -9.72 -20.63 -21.82
CA LEU A 40 -11.07 -20.07 -21.70
C LEU A 40 -11.06 -18.56 -21.40
N THR A 41 -9.89 -17.98 -21.13
CA THR A 41 -9.73 -16.60 -20.62
C THR A 41 -9.84 -15.50 -21.66
N HIS A 42 -10.20 -15.79 -22.91
CA HIS A 42 -10.65 -14.73 -23.85
C HIS A 42 -11.87 -13.94 -23.35
N LEU A 43 -12.51 -14.41 -22.27
CA LEU A 43 -13.64 -13.74 -21.61
C LEU A 43 -13.23 -12.57 -20.70
N ALA A 44 -11.95 -12.40 -20.41
CA ALA A 44 -11.53 -11.60 -19.26
C ALA A 44 -10.74 -10.33 -19.60
N SER A 45 -10.84 -9.77 -20.80
CA SER A 45 -10.14 -8.50 -21.11
C SER A 45 -10.70 -7.27 -20.34
N THR A 46 -11.75 -7.45 -19.56
CA THR A 46 -12.44 -6.39 -18.81
C THR A 46 -12.48 -6.57 -17.30
N SER A 47 -12.03 -7.71 -16.77
CA SER A 47 -12.09 -8.01 -15.34
C SER A 47 -10.73 -7.86 -14.67
N HIS A 48 -10.76 -7.56 -13.36
CA HIS A 48 -9.57 -7.41 -12.54
C HIS A 48 -8.73 -8.69 -12.50
N THR A 49 -7.41 -8.54 -12.56
CA THR A 49 -6.46 -9.65 -12.50
C THR A 49 -6.69 -10.56 -11.29
N ILE A 50 -7.01 -9.96 -10.12
CA ILE A 50 -7.29 -10.70 -8.90
C ILE A 50 -8.50 -11.62 -9.02
N LEU A 51 -9.59 -11.17 -9.67
CA LEU A 51 -10.80 -11.97 -9.87
C LEU A 51 -10.54 -13.15 -10.81
N ASN A 52 -9.84 -12.88 -11.91
CA ASN A 52 -9.48 -13.91 -12.89
C ASN A 52 -8.55 -14.98 -12.29
N LEU A 53 -7.54 -14.54 -11.57
CA LEU A 53 -6.60 -15.47 -10.93
C LEU A 53 -7.27 -16.28 -9.82
N SER A 54 -8.23 -15.67 -9.09
CA SER A 54 -9.04 -16.39 -8.10
C SER A 54 -9.91 -17.47 -8.73
N LEU A 55 -10.46 -17.20 -9.91
CA LEU A 55 -11.21 -18.19 -10.69
C LEU A 55 -10.29 -19.33 -11.16
N CYS A 56 -9.09 -19.00 -11.67
CA CYS A 56 -8.08 -19.98 -12.06
C CYS A 56 -7.66 -20.86 -10.86
N LEU A 57 -7.40 -20.25 -9.71
CA LEU A 57 -7.04 -20.98 -8.50
C LEU A 57 -8.16 -21.94 -8.06
N LEU A 58 -9.41 -21.46 -8.02
CA LEU A 58 -10.54 -22.31 -7.65
C LEU A 58 -10.74 -23.45 -8.66
N HIS A 59 -10.52 -23.20 -9.94
CA HIS A 59 -10.55 -24.22 -10.98
C HIS A 59 -9.49 -25.31 -10.72
N GLU A 60 -8.24 -24.92 -10.45
CA GLU A 60 -7.16 -25.85 -10.13
C GLU A 60 -7.43 -26.65 -8.85
N ILE A 61 -7.98 -26.01 -7.82
CA ILE A 61 -8.40 -26.71 -6.58
C ILE A 61 -9.43 -27.80 -6.90
N ARG A 62 -10.40 -27.53 -7.78
CA ARG A 62 -11.46 -28.48 -8.17
C ARG A 62 -10.98 -29.59 -9.08
N LEU A 63 -9.94 -29.37 -9.86
CA LEU A 63 -9.26 -30.42 -10.63
C LEU A 63 -8.58 -31.45 -9.72
N PHE A 64 -8.28 -31.08 -8.48
CA PHE A 64 -7.65 -31.95 -7.48
C PHE A 64 -6.36 -32.60 -8.02
N THR A 65 -6.29 -33.95 -8.09
CA THR A 65 -5.11 -34.68 -8.58
C THR A 65 -4.80 -34.44 -10.05
N ASP A 66 -5.76 -33.96 -10.84
CA ASP A 66 -5.57 -33.69 -12.27
C ASP A 66 -4.92 -32.30 -12.51
N SER A 67 -4.81 -31.47 -11.47
CA SER A 67 -4.08 -30.21 -11.56
C SER A 67 -2.57 -30.46 -11.53
N LYS A 68 -1.84 -29.81 -12.47
CA LYS A 68 -0.37 -29.82 -12.43
C LYS A 68 0.21 -29.14 -11.18
N PHE A 69 -0.60 -28.30 -10.49
CA PHE A 69 -0.24 -27.62 -9.27
C PHE A 69 -0.64 -28.39 -7.99
N TYR A 70 -1.14 -29.63 -8.12
CA TYR A 70 -1.71 -30.38 -6.99
C TYR A 70 -0.81 -30.37 -5.74
N GLY A 71 0.48 -30.63 -5.88
CA GLY A 71 1.42 -30.62 -4.75
C GLY A 71 1.49 -29.26 -4.05
N TYR A 72 1.57 -28.19 -4.81
CA TYR A 72 1.58 -26.82 -4.27
C TYR A 72 0.25 -26.48 -3.58
N LEU A 73 -0.88 -26.82 -4.20
CA LEU A 73 -2.20 -26.51 -3.65
C LEU A 73 -2.44 -27.15 -2.26
N GLN A 74 -1.74 -28.25 -1.94
CA GLN A 74 -1.81 -28.88 -0.61
C GLN A 74 -1.10 -28.05 0.48
N SER A 75 -0.16 -27.16 0.10
CA SER A 75 0.56 -26.28 1.03
C SER A 75 -0.21 -25.00 1.36
N LEU A 76 -1.25 -24.67 0.60
CA LEU A 76 -2.04 -23.45 0.83
C LEU A 76 -2.88 -23.56 2.12
N PRO A 77 -2.98 -22.47 2.92
CA PRO A 77 -3.75 -22.49 4.16
C PRO A 77 -5.24 -22.71 3.89
N ARG A 78 -5.87 -23.54 4.72
CA ARG A 78 -7.32 -23.76 4.69
C ARG A 78 -8.08 -22.78 5.58
N ASP A 79 -7.43 -22.27 6.62
CA ASP A 79 -7.98 -21.24 7.53
C ASP A 79 -7.28 -19.91 7.22
N MET A 80 -8.07 -18.90 6.89
CA MET A 80 -7.62 -17.53 6.62
C MET A 80 -7.73 -16.62 7.85
N GLY A 81 -7.86 -17.17 9.04
CA GLY A 81 -7.89 -16.41 10.28
C GLY A 81 -9.10 -15.46 10.37
N ALA A 82 -8.85 -14.15 10.44
CA ALA A 82 -9.90 -13.13 10.42
C ALA A 82 -10.42 -12.85 8.99
N GLY A 83 -9.66 -13.24 7.97
CA GLY A 83 -9.94 -12.91 6.57
C GLY A 83 -9.79 -11.43 6.26
N LEU A 84 -10.14 -11.05 5.03
CA LEU A 84 -10.06 -9.66 4.57
C LEU A 84 -11.31 -8.87 4.95
N PRO A 85 -11.20 -7.57 5.29
CA PRO A 85 -12.33 -6.70 5.63
C PRO A 85 -13.44 -6.68 4.59
N LEU A 86 -13.12 -6.80 3.29
CA LEU A 86 -14.08 -6.90 2.20
C LEU A 86 -15.13 -8.02 2.44
N PHE A 87 -14.74 -9.10 3.13
CA PHE A 87 -15.58 -10.29 3.37
C PHE A 87 -16.05 -10.43 4.81
N TRP A 88 -15.82 -9.46 5.67
CA TRP A 88 -16.23 -9.57 7.09
C TRP A 88 -17.74 -9.61 7.28
N GLY A 89 -18.52 -9.06 6.34
CA GLY A 89 -19.99 -9.12 6.37
C GLY A 89 -20.60 -10.43 5.86
N ILE A 90 -19.79 -11.45 5.49
CA ILE A 90 -20.29 -12.75 5.00
C ILE A 90 -19.87 -13.90 5.92
N GLY A 91 -20.68 -14.96 5.91
CA GLY A 91 -20.48 -16.13 6.77
C GLY A 91 -21.76 -16.57 7.45
N LYS A 92 -21.66 -17.09 8.67
CA LYS A 92 -22.82 -17.53 9.47
C LYS A 92 -22.66 -17.14 10.95
N GLY A 93 -23.77 -16.74 11.56
CA GLY A 93 -23.87 -16.53 13.00
C GLY A 93 -22.87 -15.51 13.54
N THR A 94 -22.16 -15.88 14.60
CA THR A 94 -21.25 -14.99 15.34
C THR A 94 -20.08 -14.43 14.49
N GLU A 95 -19.71 -15.08 13.39
CA GLU A 95 -18.65 -14.59 12.51
C GLU A 95 -19.09 -13.33 11.74
N VAL A 96 -20.35 -13.27 11.33
CA VAL A 96 -20.92 -12.09 10.67
C VAL A 96 -21.00 -10.93 11.66
N GLU A 97 -21.50 -11.20 12.88
CA GLU A 97 -21.61 -10.18 13.93
C GLU A 97 -20.23 -9.61 14.32
N ASP A 98 -19.21 -10.47 14.44
CA ASP A 98 -17.83 -10.03 14.69
C ASP A 98 -17.30 -9.16 13.53
N GLY A 99 -17.57 -9.58 12.30
CA GLY A 99 -17.20 -8.83 11.10
C GLY A 99 -17.86 -7.46 11.02
N GLU A 100 -19.18 -7.38 11.27
CA GLU A 100 -19.92 -6.11 11.31
C GLU A 100 -19.36 -5.16 12.38
N ARG A 101 -19.06 -5.69 13.58
CA ARG A 101 -18.41 -4.90 14.64
C ARG A 101 -17.00 -4.45 14.22
N GLY A 102 -16.24 -5.32 13.56
CA GLY A 102 -14.93 -4.99 13.02
C GLY A 102 -14.99 -3.85 12.02
N LEU A 103 -15.90 -3.92 11.04
CA LEU A 103 -16.10 -2.89 10.02
C LEU A 103 -16.48 -1.52 10.63
N GLN A 104 -17.24 -1.50 11.73
CA GLN A 104 -17.55 -0.24 12.43
C GLN A 104 -16.29 0.46 12.93
N TRP A 105 -15.29 -0.30 13.41
CA TRP A 105 -14.03 0.27 13.90
C TRP A 105 -13.13 0.79 12.77
N LEU A 106 -13.31 0.32 11.54
CA LEU A 106 -12.56 0.82 10.37
C LEU A 106 -13.03 2.22 9.92
N LYS A 107 -14.18 2.69 10.41
CA LYS A 107 -14.71 4.01 10.02
C LYS A 107 -13.73 5.14 10.37
N GLY A 108 -13.38 5.96 9.39
CA GLY A 108 -12.44 7.08 9.50
C GLY A 108 -10.96 6.68 9.48
N THR A 109 -10.63 5.37 9.32
CA THR A 109 -9.26 4.85 9.22
C THR A 109 -8.75 4.79 7.77
N GLU A 110 -7.46 4.52 7.59
CA GLU A 110 -6.87 4.24 6.26
C GLU A 110 -7.51 3.00 5.62
N ALA A 111 -7.88 1.99 6.41
CA ALA A 111 -8.56 0.80 5.88
C ALA A 111 -9.93 1.12 5.25
N GLU A 112 -10.70 2.07 5.80
CA GLU A 112 -11.93 2.52 5.15
C GLU A 112 -11.65 3.19 3.80
N LYS A 113 -10.57 3.98 3.68
CA LYS A 113 -10.16 4.61 2.42
C LYS A 113 -9.79 3.57 1.38
N GLU A 114 -9.01 2.56 1.75
CA GLU A 114 -8.62 1.47 0.86
C GLU A 114 -9.83 0.64 0.40
N LEU A 115 -10.78 0.35 1.28
CA LEU A 115 -12.03 -0.32 0.91
C LEU A 115 -12.85 0.52 -0.08
N ARG A 116 -12.96 1.83 0.14
CA ARG A 116 -13.66 2.73 -0.80
C ARG A 116 -12.94 2.85 -2.14
N LYS A 117 -11.61 2.79 -2.15
CA LYS A 117 -10.82 2.76 -3.37
C LYS A 117 -11.10 1.48 -4.15
N SER A 118 -11.06 0.33 -3.50
CA SER A 118 -11.42 -0.97 -4.10
C SER A 118 -12.84 -0.96 -4.66
N GLU A 119 -13.81 -0.35 -3.95
CA GLU A 119 -15.18 -0.18 -4.44
C GLU A 119 -15.24 0.67 -5.71
N LYS A 120 -14.54 1.81 -5.75
CA LYS A 120 -14.45 2.67 -6.96
C LYS A 120 -13.82 1.94 -8.15
N GLU A 121 -12.92 1.03 -7.90
CA GLU A 121 -12.25 0.19 -8.89
C GLU A 121 -13.09 -1.04 -9.32
N GLY A 122 -14.30 -1.23 -8.78
CA GLY A 122 -15.18 -2.36 -9.13
C GLY A 122 -14.80 -3.66 -8.43
N LEU A 123 -14.26 -3.58 -7.22
CA LEU A 123 -13.92 -4.70 -6.36
C LEU A 123 -14.74 -4.70 -5.05
N SER A 124 -15.96 -4.14 -5.08
CA SER A 124 -16.89 -4.29 -3.95
C SER A 124 -17.37 -5.73 -3.79
N LEU A 125 -17.89 -6.09 -2.63
CA LEU A 125 -18.47 -7.42 -2.41
C LEU A 125 -19.58 -7.78 -3.44
N PRO A 126 -20.52 -6.87 -3.81
CA PRO A 126 -21.43 -7.11 -4.91
C PRO A 126 -20.76 -7.38 -6.27
N ASP A 127 -19.67 -6.66 -6.59
CA ASP A 127 -18.94 -6.86 -7.85
C ASP A 127 -18.27 -8.23 -7.89
N VAL A 128 -17.61 -8.62 -6.80
CA VAL A 128 -16.99 -9.94 -6.63
C VAL A 128 -18.04 -11.06 -6.77
N TYR A 129 -19.22 -10.87 -6.18
CA TYR A 129 -20.32 -11.83 -6.29
C TYR A 129 -20.87 -11.90 -7.69
N ALA A 130 -21.08 -10.77 -8.36
CA ALA A 130 -21.54 -10.70 -9.75
C ALA A 130 -20.56 -11.38 -10.70
N PHE A 131 -19.25 -11.13 -10.52
CA PHE A 131 -18.21 -11.83 -11.29
C PHE A 131 -18.29 -13.34 -11.09
N TYR A 132 -18.39 -13.82 -9.84
CA TYR A 132 -18.53 -15.24 -9.54
C TYR A 132 -19.76 -15.85 -10.23
N LEU A 133 -20.92 -15.22 -10.13
CA LEU A 133 -22.13 -15.71 -10.78
C LEU A 133 -21.99 -15.83 -12.30
N HIS A 134 -21.35 -14.83 -12.93
CA HIS A 134 -21.12 -14.82 -14.37
C HIS A 134 -20.15 -15.91 -14.83
N THR A 135 -19.13 -16.25 -14.02
CA THR A 135 -18.05 -17.14 -14.41
C THR A 135 -18.12 -18.55 -13.80
N SER A 136 -19.01 -18.78 -12.83
CA SER A 136 -19.11 -20.05 -12.10
C SER A 136 -19.38 -21.27 -12.98
N HIS A 137 -20.00 -21.09 -14.16
CA HIS A 137 -20.25 -22.15 -15.13
C HIS A 137 -18.98 -22.70 -15.79
N LEU A 138 -17.84 -21.99 -15.70
CA LEU A 138 -16.52 -22.40 -16.19
C LEU A 138 -15.81 -23.36 -15.22
N LEU A 139 -16.31 -23.48 -13.98
CA LEU A 139 -15.68 -24.27 -12.95
C LEU A 139 -16.10 -25.74 -13.02
N PRO A 140 -15.18 -26.71 -12.75
CA PRO A 140 -15.56 -28.10 -12.58
C PRO A 140 -16.64 -28.30 -11.50
N PRO A 141 -17.38 -29.43 -11.53
CA PRO A 141 -18.40 -29.72 -10.50
C PRO A 141 -17.87 -29.68 -9.07
N THR A 142 -18.73 -29.34 -8.12
CA THR A 142 -18.39 -29.02 -6.71
C THR A 142 -18.11 -30.24 -5.81
N SER A 143 -17.94 -31.44 -6.33
CA SER A 143 -17.75 -32.66 -5.53
C SER A 143 -16.52 -32.67 -4.59
N THR A 144 -15.59 -31.74 -4.80
CA THR A 144 -14.34 -31.63 -4.05
C THR A 144 -14.21 -30.36 -3.19
N ASP A 145 -15.20 -29.46 -3.22
CA ASP A 145 -15.15 -28.21 -2.43
C ASP A 145 -15.27 -28.54 -0.93
N PRO A 146 -14.27 -28.18 -0.12
CA PRO A 146 -14.33 -28.40 1.32
C PRO A 146 -15.25 -27.43 2.06
N LEU A 147 -15.71 -26.36 1.40
CA LEU A 147 -16.47 -25.27 1.99
C LEU A 147 -17.99 -25.43 1.76
N PRO A 148 -18.83 -24.97 2.70
CA PRO A 148 -20.26 -25.22 2.70
C PRO A 148 -21.04 -24.48 1.60
N SER A 149 -20.42 -23.53 0.92
CA SER A 149 -21.01 -22.76 -0.16
C SER A 149 -20.01 -22.58 -1.29
N PRO A 150 -20.43 -22.81 -2.56
CA PRO A 150 -19.54 -22.60 -3.72
C PRO A 150 -19.01 -21.16 -3.83
N PHE A 151 -19.78 -20.15 -3.40
CA PHE A 151 -19.30 -18.77 -3.35
C PHE A 151 -18.25 -18.57 -2.26
N LEU A 152 -18.40 -19.19 -1.09
CA LEU A 152 -17.35 -19.13 -0.05
C LEU A 152 -16.05 -19.78 -0.48
N ALA A 153 -16.11 -20.82 -1.35
CA ALA A 153 -14.90 -21.38 -1.98
C ALA A 153 -14.21 -20.37 -2.91
N PHE A 154 -14.97 -19.57 -3.66
CA PHE A 154 -14.42 -18.48 -4.47
C PHE A 154 -13.83 -17.36 -3.59
N VAL A 155 -14.52 -16.96 -2.53
CA VAL A 155 -14.01 -15.99 -1.55
C VAL A 155 -12.69 -16.48 -0.92
N HIS A 156 -12.60 -17.76 -0.56
CA HIS A 156 -11.37 -18.34 -0.06
C HIS A 156 -10.23 -18.26 -1.09
N ALA A 157 -10.50 -18.60 -2.35
CA ALA A 157 -9.52 -18.45 -3.44
C ALA A 157 -9.10 -16.99 -3.63
N TYR A 158 -10.06 -16.04 -3.56
CA TYR A 158 -9.76 -14.60 -3.61
C TYR A 158 -8.81 -14.18 -2.48
N MET A 159 -9.11 -14.59 -1.23
CA MET A 159 -8.25 -14.28 -0.09
C MET A 159 -6.84 -14.85 -0.26
N LEU A 160 -6.71 -16.08 -0.76
CA LEU A 160 -5.40 -16.68 -1.05
C LEU A 160 -4.61 -15.88 -2.08
N ILE A 161 -5.28 -15.42 -3.16
CA ILE A 161 -4.64 -14.60 -4.19
C ILE A 161 -4.24 -13.25 -3.61
N SER A 162 -5.13 -12.54 -2.92
CA SER A 162 -4.84 -11.24 -2.34
C SER A 162 -3.62 -11.27 -1.42
N THR A 163 -3.52 -12.32 -0.58
CA THR A 163 -2.51 -12.38 0.48
C THR A 163 -1.19 -13.01 0.06
N ARG A 164 -1.10 -13.68 -1.11
CA ARG A 164 0.06 -14.52 -1.47
C ARG A 164 0.59 -14.32 -2.88
N ALA A 165 -0.16 -13.62 -3.76
CA ALA A 165 0.26 -13.49 -5.13
C ALA A 165 1.30 -12.37 -5.31
N PHE A 166 2.24 -12.59 -6.20
CA PHE A 166 3.31 -11.66 -6.56
C PHE A 166 3.03 -11.04 -7.93
N ARG A 167 3.43 -9.79 -8.11
CA ARG A 167 3.54 -9.20 -9.44
C ARG A 167 4.78 -9.77 -10.11
N ILE A 168 4.63 -10.31 -11.32
CA ILE A 168 5.70 -11.02 -12.03
C ILE A 168 6.25 -10.15 -13.18
N ASP A 169 5.47 -10.04 -14.26
CA ASP A 169 5.85 -9.34 -15.49
C ASP A 169 4.61 -8.91 -16.30
N LEU A 170 4.83 -8.37 -17.49
CA LEU A 170 3.74 -7.89 -18.36
C LEU A 170 2.90 -9.01 -18.98
N TYR A 171 3.37 -10.25 -19.01
CA TYR A 171 2.67 -11.41 -19.56
C TYR A 171 1.90 -12.18 -18.49
N HIS A 172 2.58 -12.55 -17.40
CA HIS A 172 1.98 -13.33 -16.31
C HIS A 172 1.13 -12.45 -15.38
N LEU A 173 1.40 -11.12 -15.37
CA LEU A 173 0.80 -10.14 -14.48
C LEU A 173 1.05 -10.49 -13.01
N THR A 174 0.08 -11.12 -12.38
CA THR A 174 0.13 -11.57 -10.98
C THR A 174 0.06 -13.09 -10.94
N ALA A 175 0.82 -13.72 -10.04
CA ALA A 175 0.87 -15.18 -9.90
C ALA A 175 1.12 -15.62 -8.46
N LEU A 176 0.68 -16.83 -8.12
CA LEU A 176 1.15 -17.56 -6.95
C LEU A 176 2.47 -18.24 -7.27
N CYS A 177 3.46 -18.01 -6.40
CA CYS A 177 4.82 -18.51 -6.55
C CYS A 177 5.10 -19.52 -5.44
N PRO A 178 5.16 -20.85 -5.77
CA PRO A 178 5.46 -21.88 -4.78
C PRO A 178 6.73 -21.56 -3.99
N PHE A 179 6.72 -21.75 -2.69
CA PHE A 179 7.76 -21.44 -1.70
C PHE A 179 7.98 -19.94 -1.43
N ALA A 180 7.92 -19.06 -2.45
CA ALA A 180 8.06 -17.62 -2.24
C ALA A 180 6.94 -17.07 -1.33
N ASP A 181 5.73 -17.61 -1.48
CA ASP A 181 4.53 -17.22 -0.72
C ASP A 181 4.52 -17.71 0.75
N LEU A 182 5.55 -18.45 1.17
CA LEU A 182 5.74 -18.86 2.57
C LEU A 182 6.53 -17.81 3.38
N LEU A 183 7.18 -16.84 2.71
CA LEU A 183 7.92 -15.77 3.36
C LEU A 183 6.96 -14.69 3.88
N ASN A 184 7.05 -14.41 5.17
CA ASN A 184 6.26 -13.37 5.81
C ASN A 184 6.79 -11.96 5.46
N HIS A 185 5.96 -10.95 5.71
CA HIS A 185 6.30 -9.54 5.50
C HIS A 185 7.14 -8.98 6.65
N SER A 186 8.10 -8.11 6.30
CA SER A 186 8.72 -7.15 7.20
C SER A 186 8.97 -5.84 6.47
N ALA A 187 8.88 -4.72 7.18
CA ALA A 187 9.28 -3.40 6.68
C ALA A 187 10.80 -3.36 6.37
N ILE A 188 11.60 -4.20 7.07
CA ILE A 188 13.03 -4.37 6.81
C ILE A 188 13.27 -5.82 6.33
N PRO A 189 13.01 -6.11 5.03
CA PRO A 189 13.06 -7.47 4.51
C PRO A 189 14.49 -8.00 4.37
N HIS A 190 14.60 -9.32 4.25
CA HIS A 190 15.85 -9.98 3.88
C HIS A 190 15.97 -10.17 2.38
N THR A 191 14.85 -10.23 1.67
CA THR A 191 14.80 -10.56 0.24
C THR A 191 13.58 -9.94 -0.41
N CYS A 192 13.64 -9.79 -1.73
CA CYS A 192 12.49 -9.52 -2.57
C CYS A 192 12.47 -10.46 -3.77
N LEU A 193 11.31 -10.58 -4.42
CA LEU A 193 11.17 -11.37 -5.64
C LEU A 193 11.62 -10.53 -6.82
N ALA A 194 12.60 -11.04 -7.58
CA ALA A 194 13.10 -10.46 -8.81
C ALA A 194 12.57 -11.24 -10.03
N SER A 195 12.12 -10.52 -11.02
CA SER A 195 11.67 -11.07 -12.31
C SER A 195 11.96 -10.07 -13.42
N ASP A 196 12.34 -10.58 -14.60
CA ASP A 196 12.49 -9.74 -15.78
C ASP A 196 11.11 -9.30 -16.27
N ASP A 197 10.81 -8.00 -16.23
CA ASP A 197 9.52 -7.42 -16.59
C ASP A 197 9.41 -7.06 -18.08
N PHE A 198 10.54 -7.03 -18.81
CA PHE A 198 10.62 -6.68 -20.24
C PHE A 198 10.32 -7.85 -21.18
N VAL A 199 9.57 -8.86 -20.75
CA VAL A 199 9.08 -9.96 -21.60
C VAL A 199 8.07 -9.49 -22.64
N CYS A 200 7.87 -10.25 -23.71
CA CYS A 200 6.77 -10.00 -24.64
C CYS A 200 5.42 -10.20 -23.95
N TYR A 201 4.61 -9.15 -23.87
CA TYR A 201 3.31 -9.19 -23.20
C TYR A 201 2.27 -10.10 -23.88
N ILE A 202 2.55 -10.60 -25.12
CA ILE A 202 1.66 -11.49 -25.86
C ILE A 202 2.01 -12.96 -25.63
N CYS A 203 3.31 -13.32 -25.63
CA CYS A 203 3.75 -14.71 -25.53
C CYS A 203 4.68 -15.00 -24.35
N GLY A 204 5.03 -14.02 -23.54
CA GLY A 204 5.93 -14.16 -22.39
C GLY A 204 7.39 -14.38 -22.77
N SER A 205 7.77 -14.32 -24.06
CA SER A 205 9.15 -14.54 -24.44
C SER A 205 10.08 -13.46 -23.92
N LEU A 206 11.13 -13.86 -23.22
CA LEU A 206 12.24 -12.98 -22.85
C LEU A 206 13.07 -12.62 -24.09
N ASN A 207 13.24 -13.56 -25.01
CA ASN A 207 13.96 -13.39 -26.28
C ASN A 207 13.13 -12.65 -27.33
N ILE A 208 13.79 -12.21 -28.41
CA ILE A 208 13.13 -11.67 -29.59
C ILE A 208 12.17 -12.73 -30.15
N CYS A 209 10.94 -12.34 -30.39
CA CYS A 209 9.87 -13.19 -30.87
C CYS A 209 9.17 -12.60 -32.11
N GLU A 210 8.29 -13.37 -32.73
CA GLU A 210 7.54 -12.94 -33.93
C GLU A 210 6.68 -11.69 -33.69
N HIS A 211 6.18 -11.51 -32.46
CA HIS A 211 5.37 -10.35 -32.09
C HIS A 211 6.17 -9.04 -32.08
N ASP A 212 7.47 -9.11 -31.83
CA ASP A 212 8.37 -7.95 -31.89
C ASP A 212 8.60 -7.51 -33.36
N LEU A 213 8.56 -8.47 -34.29
CA LEU A 213 8.80 -8.20 -35.73
C LEU A 213 7.53 -7.73 -36.46
N SER A 214 6.36 -8.08 -35.96
CA SER A 214 5.06 -7.86 -36.61
C SER A 214 4.50 -6.45 -36.41
N ARG A 215 5.11 -5.60 -35.56
CA ARG A 215 4.59 -4.27 -35.23
C ARG A 215 5.47 -3.16 -35.81
N PRO A 216 4.88 -2.17 -36.53
CA PRO A 216 5.60 -1.01 -37.04
C PRO A 216 6.26 -0.18 -35.91
N ASP A 217 5.64 -0.12 -34.74
CA ASP A 217 6.07 0.64 -33.54
C ASP A 217 6.92 -0.20 -32.57
N GLY A 218 7.07 -1.50 -32.85
CA GLY A 218 7.81 -2.45 -32.00
C GLY A 218 9.31 -2.46 -32.20
N GLN A 219 9.81 -1.81 -33.25
CA GLN A 219 11.24 -1.78 -33.56
C GLN A 219 11.88 -0.46 -33.08
N GLY A 220 12.93 -0.58 -32.27
CA GLY A 220 13.81 0.52 -31.94
C GLY A 220 14.85 0.77 -33.03
N GLU A 221 15.72 1.74 -32.83
CA GLU A 221 16.88 1.97 -33.67
C GLU A 221 17.74 0.69 -33.79
N ASN A 222 18.20 0.34 -34.98
CA ASN A 222 18.99 -0.87 -35.26
C ASN A 222 18.23 -2.23 -35.25
N GLY A 223 16.90 -2.25 -35.38
CA GLY A 223 16.12 -3.51 -35.45
C GLY A 223 16.00 -4.26 -34.15
N THR A 224 16.40 -3.67 -33.03
CA THR A 224 16.17 -4.24 -31.68
C THR A 224 14.74 -3.93 -31.25
N PRO A 225 13.98 -4.89 -30.68
CA PRO A 225 12.68 -4.61 -30.10
C PRO A 225 12.74 -3.50 -29.06
N ARG A 226 11.76 -2.59 -29.09
CA ARG A 226 11.71 -1.43 -28.19
C ARG A 226 11.77 -1.84 -26.70
N ARG A 227 11.16 -2.99 -26.36
CA ARG A 227 11.20 -3.53 -24.98
C ARG A 227 12.61 -3.94 -24.52
N LEU A 228 13.52 -4.24 -25.44
CA LEU A 228 14.91 -4.63 -25.19
C LEU A 228 15.91 -3.50 -25.48
N ALA A 229 15.43 -2.32 -25.93
CA ALA A 229 16.29 -1.22 -26.37
C ALA A 229 17.16 -0.60 -25.25
N HIS A 230 16.78 -0.81 -24.00
CA HIS A 230 17.54 -0.39 -22.82
C HIS A 230 18.70 -1.32 -22.47
N LEU A 231 18.75 -2.53 -23.07
CA LEU A 231 19.77 -3.53 -22.80
C LEU A 231 20.93 -3.41 -23.79
N PRO A 232 22.17 -3.61 -23.35
CA PRO A 232 23.31 -3.72 -24.27
C PRO A 232 23.22 -5.01 -25.09
N GLN A 233 23.80 -4.99 -26.30
CA GLN A 233 23.73 -6.14 -27.24
C GLN A 233 24.29 -7.45 -26.68
N VAL A 234 25.27 -7.37 -25.77
CA VAL A 234 25.83 -8.53 -25.07
C VAL A 234 24.78 -9.19 -24.20
N GLU A 235 23.99 -8.39 -23.49
CA GLU A 235 22.91 -8.86 -22.62
C GLU A 235 21.77 -9.50 -23.43
N ILE A 236 21.34 -8.87 -24.51
CA ILE A 236 20.34 -9.43 -25.44
C ILE A 236 20.79 -10.80 -25.97
N THR A 237 22.11 -10.95 -26.22
CA THR A 237 22.66 -12.24 -26.68
C THR A 237 22.66 -13.29 -25.56
N ARG A 238 22.91 -12.87 -24.32
CA ARG A 238 22.86 -13.73 -23.14
C ARG A 238 21.45 -14.28 -22.91
N LEU A 239 20.43 -13.43 -23.03
CA LEU A 239 19.02 -13.79 -22.85
C LEU A 239 18.57 -14.97 -23.76
N LYS A 240 19.23 -15.20 -24.92
CA LYS A 240 18.89 -16.31 -25.79
C LYS A 240 19.12 -17.70 -25.17
N ASN A 241 20.00 -17.79 -24.19
CA ASN A 241 20.39 -19.03 -23.53
C ASN A 241 19.97 -19.07 -22.06
N GLU A 242 19.31 -18.02 -21.58
CA GLU A 242 18.90 -17.89 -20.18
C GLU A 242 17.51 -18.52 -19.97
N ASN A 243 17.35 -19.22 -18.85
CA ASN A 243 16.06 -19.69 -18.43
C ASN A 243 15.27 -18.49 -17.86
N ASP A 244 14.02 -18.35 -18.29
CA ASP A 244 13.12 -17.31 -17.77
C ASP A 244 12.59 -17.75 -16.38
N ASN A 245 13.37 -17.40 -15.36
CA ASN A 245 13.11 -17.72 -13.97
C ASN A 245 12.74 -16.44 -13.18
N ILE A 246 11.96 -16.63 -12.14
CA ILE A 246 11.89 -15.68 -11.03
C ILE A 246 12.93 -16.11 -9.99
N GLU A 247 13.58 -15.13 -9.36
CA GLU A 247 14.59 -15.38 -8.34
C GLU A 247 14.30 -14.61 -7.06
N MET A 248 14.76 -15.17 -5.93
CA MET A 248 14.86 -14.46 -4.67
C MET A 248 16.29 -14.60 -4.16
N ARG A 249 16.93 -13.46 -3.91
CA ARG A 249 18.29 -13.39 -3.36
C ARG A 249 18.27 -12.58 -2.09
N LEU A 250 19.18 -12.89 -1.18
CA LEU A 250 19.35 -12.11 0.02
C LEU A 250 19.89 -10.71 -0.30
N GLU A 251 19.18 -9.70 0.14
CA GLU A 251 19.57 -8.28 0.13
C GLU A 251 20.16 -7.86 1.49
N ARG A 252 19.82 -8.60 2.54
CA ARG A 252 20.32 -8.44 3.90
C ARG A 252 20.77 -9.78 4.45
N ARG A 253 21.88 -9.79 5.20
CA ARG A 253 22.38 -10.98 5.91
C ARG A 253 21.29 -11.56 6.82
N ALA A 254 21.20 -12.90 6.87
CA ALA A 254 20.35 -13.62 7.81
C ALA A 254 21.22 -14.53 8.69
N GLU A 255 20.99 -14.46 10.01
CA GLU A 255 21.71 -15.31 10.97
C GLU A 255 21.01 -16.66 11.13
N LYS A 256 21.78 -17.67 11.53
CA LYS A 256 21.22 -19.00 11.81
C LYS A 256 20.12 -18.93 12.86
N GLY A 257 18.93 -19.43 12.51
CA GLY A 257 17.74 -19.44 13.36
C GLY A 257 16.87 -18.20 13.20
N GLU A 258 17.32 -17.18 12.45
CA GLU A 258 16.53 -16.01 12.14
C GLU A 258 15.44 -16.32 11.11
N GLU A 259 14.24 -15.72 11.26
CA GLU A 259 13.21 -15.79 10.26
C GLU A 259 13.57 -14.91 9.07
N VAL A 260 13.43 -15.46 7.85
CA VAL A 260 13.71 -14.75 6.61
C VAL A 260 12.43 -14.13 6.09
N PHE A 261 12.42 -12.81 5.95
CA PHE A 261 11.27 -12.02 5.54
C PHE A 261 11.40 -11.52 4.10
N ASN A 262 10.26 -11.45 3.44
CA ASN A 262 10.04 -10.74 2.17
C ASN A 262 9.38 -9.39 2.44
N THR A 263 9.32 -8.53 1.43
CA THR A 263 8.50 -7.31 1.44
C THR A 263 7.22 -7.51 0.63
N TYR A 264 6.11 -6.97 1.14
CA TYR A 264 4.84 -6.83 0.38
C TYR A 264 4.73 -5.42 -0.23
N GLY A 265 5.78 -4.62 -0.09
CA GLY A 265 5.86 -3.22 -0.47
C GLY A 265 5.84 -2.30 0.75
N ASP A 266 6.15 -1.04 0.51
CA ASP A 266 5.97 0.02 1.50
C ASP A 266 4.50 0.44 1.50
N ILE A 267 3.71 -0.19 2.37
CA ILE A 267 2.25 -0.04 2.43
C ILE A 267 1.78 0.21 3.87
N SER A 268 0.72 1.01 4.00
CA SER A 268 0.15 1.37 5.30
C SER A 268 -0.49 0.17 6.02
N ASP A 269 -0.60 0.25 7.36
CA ASP A 269 -1.33 -0.74 8.16
C ASP A 269 -2.78 -0.93 7.69
N GLY A 270 -3.44 0.15 7.24
CA GLY A 270 -4.77 0.09 6.67
C GLY A 270 -4.82 -0.78 5.41
N ARG A 271 -3.83 -0.65 4.54
CA ARG A 271 -3.69 -1.45 3.32
C ARG A 271 -3.26 -2.89 3.64
N LEU A 272 -2.33 -3.09 4.59
CA LEU A 272 -1.97 -4.44 5.08
C LEU A 272 -3.21 -5.18 5.59
N LEU A 273 -4.09 -4.49 6.33
CA LEU A 273 -5.33 -5.11 6.81
C LEU A 273 -6.28 -5.45 5.66
N VAL A 274 -6.46 -4.55 4.69
CA VAL A 274 -7.43 -4.74 3.60
C VAL A 274 -6.98 -5.80 2.60
N GLU A 275 -5.70 -5.83 2.23
CA GLU A 275 -5.17 -6.73 1.21
C GLU A 275 -4.64 -8.04 1.78
N TYR A 276 -4.13 -8.05 3.04
CA TYR A 276 -3.43 -9.19 3.62
C TYR A 276 -4.07 -9.72 4.92
N GLY A 277 -5.01 -8.99 5.53
CA GLY A 277 -5.76 -9.45 6.70
C GLY A 277 -5.03 -9.36 8.04
N PHE A 278 -3.96 -8.58 8.15
CA PHE A 278 -3.22 -8.35 9.38
C PHE A 278 -2.77 -6.89 9.52
N ILE A 279 -2.27 -6.53 10.69
CA ILE A 279 -1.67 -5.23 10.99
C ILE A 279 -0.20 -5.48 11.31
N GLY A 280 0.71 -4.65 10.82
CA GLY A 280 2.14 -4.72 11.10
C GLY A 280 2.45 -4.62 12.60
N GLU A 281 3.54 -5.23 13.04
CA GLU A 281 4.03 -5.06 14.43
C GLU A 281 4.78 -3.74 14.58
N GLU A 282 5.43 -3.29 13.52
CA GLU A 282 6.05 -1.98 13.38
C GLU A 282 5.15 -1.11 12.53
N PHE A 283 4.93 0.14 12.95
CA PHE A 283 4.11 1.07 12.17
C PHE A 283 4.70 1.23 10.77
N ALA A 284 3.87 1.09 9.74
CA ALA A 284 4.29 1.33 8.37
C ALA A 284 4.71 2.80 8.19
N ASP A 285 5.78 3.06 7.45
CA ASP A 285 6.37 4.41 7.29
C ASP A 285 5.39 5.44 6.73
N GLN A 286 4.35 5.03 6.01
CA GLN A 286 3.39 5.92 5.36
C GLN A 286 2.47 6.70 6.32
N GLY A 287 2.26 6.23 7.56
CA GLY A 287 1.39 6.91 8.53
C GLY A 287 -0.05 7.09 8.04
N LEU A 288 -0.64 8.29 8.23
CA LEU A 288 -2.01 8.61 7.81
C LEU A 288 -2.00 9.56 6.61
N THR A 289 -2.89 9.33 5.66
CA THR A 289 -2.96 10.11 4.41
C THR A 289 -4.20 10.99 4.33
N TRP A 290 -4.17 12.04 3.50
CA TRP A 290 -5.32 12.87 3.15
C TRP A 290 -5.45 12.97 1.63
N GLU A 291 -6.68 13.01 1.16
CA GLU A 291 -6.98 13.32 -0.23
C GLU A 291 -7.03 14.84 -0.45
N MET A 292 -6.74 15.28 -1.68
CA MET A 292 -6.77 16.71 -2.03
C MET A 292 -8.13 17.35 -1.73
N GLU A 293 -9.21 16.59 -1.89
CA GLU A 293 -10.59 17.02 -1.61
C GLU A 293 -10.84 17.32 -0.14
N GLU A 294 -10.09 16.69 0.77
CA GLU A 294 -10.19 16.97 2.21
C GLU A 294 -9.55 18.34 2.53
N VAL A 295 -8.51 18.72 1.80
CA VAL A 295 -7.87 20.03 1.91
C VAL A 295 -8.67 21.09 1.13
N PHE A 296 -9.21 20.78 -0.06
CA PHE A 296 -9.96 21.67 -0.93
C PHE A 296 -11.36 21.10 -1.28
N PRO A 297 -12.37 21.18 -0.40
CA PRO A 297 -13.66 20.48 -0.56
C PRO A 297 -14.48 20.86 -1.80
N ASN A 298 -14.19 21.97 -2.47
CA ASN A 298 -14.91 22.43 -3.66
C ASN A 298 -14.18 22.11 -4.97
N SER A 299 -13.20 21.20 -4.95
CA SER A 299 -12.38 20.83 -6.10
C SER A 299 -13.07 19.92 -7.12
N ARG A 300 -14.39 19.98 -7.29
CA ARG A 300 -15.13 19.29 -8.36
C ARG A 300 -14.83 19.81 -9.77
N ASN A 301 -13.65 20.40 -9.97
CA ASN A 301 -13.19 20.76 -11.29
C ASN A 301 -12.65 19.50 -11.97
N PRO A 302 -13.23 19.05 -13.11
CA PRO A 302 -12.69 17.89 -13.86
C PRO A 302 -11.26 18.08 -14.35
N HIS A 303 -10.71 19.28 -14.30
CA HIS A 303 -9.29 19.55 -14.53
C HIS A 303 -8.39 19.23 -13.34
N PHE A 304 -8.94 19.00 -12.14
CA PHE A 304 -8.25 18.52 -10.95
C PHE A 304 -8.18 16.98 -10.86
N ASN A 305 -8.51 16.25 -11.90
CA ASN A 305 -8.11 14.85 -12.10
C ASN A 305 -6.58 14.75 -12.32
N LEU A 306 -5.81 15.51 -11.56
CA LEU A 306 -4.37 15.29 -11.31
C LEU A 306 -4.13 14.05 -10.41
N ILE A 307 -5.16 13.27 -10.18
CA ILE A 307 -5.09 11.91 -9.64
C ILE A 307 -4.51 11.05 -10.77
N GLY A 308 -3.18 11.01 -10.86
CA GLY A 308 -2.48 10.28 -11.89
C GLY A 308 -1.07 10.84 -12.08
N GLN A 309 -0.50 10.57 -13.23
CA GLN A 309 0.87 10.92 -13.59
C GLN A 309 1.18 12.42 -13.41
N GLY A 310 0.23 13.33 -13.65
CA GLY A 310 0.44 14.77 -13.49
C GLY A 310 0.71 15.21 -12.04
N TRP A 311 0.03 14.59 -11.05
CA TRP A 311 0.32 14.85 -9.64
C TRP A 311 1.70 14.32 -9.23
N VAL A 312 2.04 13.11 -9.66
CA VAL A 312 3.37 12.53 -9.43
C VAL A 312 4.46 13.40 -10.05
N ASP A 313 4.24 13.92 -11.27
CA ASP A 313 5.19 14.80 -11.95
C ASP A 313 5.33 16.16 -11.26
N LEU A 314 4.21 16.73 -10.77
CA LEU A 314 4.22 17.92 -9.95
C LEU A 314 4.99 17.70 -8.65
N CYS A 315 4.76 16.59 -7.98
CA CYS A 315 5.44 16.26 -6.74
C CYS A 315 6.94 16.03 -6.93
N LYS A 316 7.34 15.41 -8.04
CA LYS A 316 8.77 15.35 -8.45
C LYS A 316 9.37 16.74 -8.68
N GLN A 317 8.63 17.66 -9.31
CA GLN A 317 9.06 19.04 -9.44
C GLN A 317 9.20 19.73 -8.09
N LEU A 318 8.24 19.53 -7.17
CA LEU A 318 8.30 20.08 -5.83
C LEU A 318 9.47 19.49 -5.02
N SER A 319 9.73 18.20 -5.14
CA SER A 319 10.90 17.54 -4.54
C SER A 319 12.23 18.07 -5.13
N SER A 320 12.28 18.37 -6.43
CA SER A 320 13.47 18.97 -7.05
C SER A 320 13.72 20.41 -6.61
N VAL A 321 12.67 21.13 -6.18
CA VAL A 321 12.78 22.48 -5.61
C VAL A 321 13.29 22.41 -4.16
N THR A 322 12.98 21.33 -3.46
CA THR A 322 13.43 21.11 -2.07
C THR A 322 14.86 20.54 -1.99
N CYS A 323 15.38 19.95 -3.10
CA CYS A 323 16.73 19.42 -3.19
C CYS A 323 17.50 20.15 -4.31
N HIS A 324 18.49 20.97 -3.98
CA HIS A 324 19.41 21.48 -4.97
C HIS A 324 20.27 20.35 -5.56
N SER A 325 20.71 20.51 -6.81
CA SER A 325 21.54 19.56 -7.56
C SER A 325 22.90 19.24 -6.92
N ASP A 326 23.28 19.99 -5.89
CA ASP A 326 24.50 19.80 -5.08
C ASP A 326 24.25 19.07 -3.75
N GLY A 327 23.02 18.60 -3.49
CA GLY A 327 22.64 17.90 -2.26
C GLY A 327 22.41 18.82 -1.05
N SER A 328 22.47 20.14 -1.21
CA SER A 328 22.14 21.08 -0.15
C SER A 328 20.67 21.50 -0.24
N SER A 329 19.88 21.09 0.73
CA SER A 329 18.48 21.55 0.90
C SER A 329 18.45 22.71 1.90
N ASP A 330 18.83 23.90 1.45
CA ASP A 330 19.07 25.06 2.34
C ASP A 330 17.88 25.44 3.25
N TRP A 331 16.67 25.04 2.96
CA TRP A 331 15.51 25.43 3.76
C TRP A 331 14.80 24.26 4.47
N ILE A 332 15.05 23.01 4.08
CA ILE A 332 14.57 21.83 4.78
C ILE A 332 15.52 21.40 5.89
N GLU A 333 16.82 21.73 5.83
CA GLU A 333 17.78 21.47 6.92
C GLU A 333 17.34 22.00 8.29
N GLY A 334 16.47 23.03 8.33
CA GLY A 334 15.87 23.52 9.57
C GLY A 334 14.69 22.71 10.11
N VAL A 335 14.17 21.75 9.33
CA VAL A 335 13.02 20.90 9.74
C VAL A 335 13.50 19.74 10.65
N GLY A 336 14.79 19.44 10.63
CA GLY A 336 15.51 18.58 11.60
C GLY A 336 15.11 17.10 11.57
N ASP A 337 16.11 16.23 11.79
CA ASP A 337 15.92 14.79 12.08
C ASP A 337 15.25 14.51 13.44
N ALA A 338 14.77 15.54 14.14
CA ALA A 338 14.16 15.37 15.44
C ALA A 338 12.74 14.82 15.30
N ASP A 339 12.51 13.63 15.82
CA ASP A 339 11.17 12.96 15.91
C ASP A 339 10.10 13.82 16.60
N GLU A 340 10.50 14.91 17.23
CA GLU A 340 9.63 15.83 17.97
C GLU A 340 9.11 17.03 17.14
N GLY A 341 9.46 17.14 15.85
CA GLY A 341 9.04 18.25 14.97
C GLY A 341 7.54 18.33 14.71
N LEU A 342 7.09 19.47 14.14
CA LEU A 342 5.72 19.64 13.59
C LEU A 342 5.62 19.11 12.17
N LEU A 343 6.71 19.23 11.40
CA LEU A 343 6.78 18.85 10.00
C LEU A 343 7.85 17.77 9.79
N CYS A 344 7.63 16.88 8.81
CA CYS A 344 8.62 15.97 8.30
C CYS A 344 9.06 16.38 6.90
N PRO A 345 10.35 16.30 6.57
CA PRO A 345 10.80 16.36 5.19
C PRO A 345 10.18 15.19 4.44
N GLN A 346 9.76 15.42 3.19
CA GLN A 346 9.25 14.35 2.35
C GLN A 346 10.44 13.73 1.62
N GLU A 347 10.62 12.42 1.74
CA GLU A 347 11.66 11.75 0.98
C GLU A 347 11.33 11.75 -0.52
N PRO A 348 12.36 11.87 -1.40
CA PRO A 348 12.16 11.87 -2.86
C PRO A 348 11.51 10.60 -3.42
N SER A 349 11.58 9.48 -2.67
CA SER A 349 10.98 8.20 -3.04
C SER A 349 9.46 8.18 -2.95
N ASP A 350 8.84 9.08 -2.19
CA ASP A 350 7.39 9.17 -2.04
C ASP A 350 6.89 10.61 -2.26
N PRO A 351 7.08 11.14 -3.47
CA PRO A 351 6.66 12.49 -3.80
C PRO A 351 5.14 12.56 -3.84
N GLY A 352 4.53 13.36 -2.97
CA GLY A 352 3.12 13.77 -3.10
C GLY A 352 2.16 13.18 -2.09
N LEU A 353 2.61 12.43 -1.13
CA LEU A 353 1.73 12.02 -0.04
C LEU A 353 1.39 13.22 0.85
N LEU A 354 0.10 13.51 0.93
CA LEU A 354 -0.44 14.40 1.94
C LEU A 354 -0.59 13.57 3.22
N ASN A 355 0.47 13.45 4.00
CA ASN A 355 0.51 12.51 5.11
C ASN A 355 0.93 13.11 6.44
N LEU A 356 0.60 12.37 7.48
CA LEU A 356 1.11 12.45 8.83
C LEU A 356 1.97 11.21 9.07
N ASP A 357 3.24 11.38 9.36
CA ASP A 357 4.17 10.27 9.60
C ASP A 357 3.96 9.59 10.97
N GLN A 358 4.73 8.55 11.24
CA GLN A 358 4.70 7.80 12.50
C GLN A 358 5.08 8.61 13.73
N SER A 359 5.91 9.63 13.56
CA SER A 359 6.25 10.58 14.63
C SER A 359 5.21 11.68 14.82
N ALA A 360 4.04 11.52 14.18
CA ALA A 360 2.95 12.50 14.19
C ALA A 360 3.38 13.87 13.68
N ARG A 361 4.22 13.89 12.61
CA ARG A 361 4.67 15.09 11.89
C ARG A 361 3.91 15.18 10.56
N LEU A 362 3.50 16.37 10.20
CA LEU A 362 2.81 16.64 8.95
C LEU A 362 3.83 16.75 7.81
N SER A 363 3.56 16.16 6.63
CA SER A 363 4.43 16.38 5.48
C SER A 363 4.48 17.86 5.08
N VAL A 364 5.67 18.30 4.65
CA VAL A 364 5.86 19.70 4.20
C VAL A 364 4.90 20.01 3.04
N VAL A 365 4.65 19.08 2.14
CA VAL A 365 3.71 19.26 1.02
C VAL A 365 2.29 19.49 1.54
N MET A 366 1.82 18.70 2.48
CA MET A 366 0.49 18.90 3.08
C MET A 366 0.38 20.24 3.80
N PHE A 367 1.40 20.62 4.56
CA PHE A 367 1.42 21.93 5.22
C PHE A 367 1.37 23.09 4.21
N ALA A 368 2.15 23.00 3.12
CA ALA A 368 2.19 24.03 2.09
C ALA A 368 0.84 24.19 1.38
N LEU A 369 0.13 23.10 1.09
CA LEU A 369 -1.22 23.15 0.53
C LEU A 369 -2.23 23.75 1.51
N CYS A 370 -2.13 23.40 2.78
CA CYS A 370 -2.94 24.04 3.83
C CYS A 370 -2.66 25.54 3.93
N HIS A 371 -1.38 25.96 3.82
CA HIS A 371 -0.98 27.35 3.83
C HIS A 371 -1.51 28.09 2.59
N LEU A 372 -1.39 27.49 1.41
CA LEU A 372 -1.91 28.04 0.17
C LEU A 372 -3.42 28.26 0.25
N ARG A 373 -4.17 27.27 0.77
CA ARG A 373 -5.60 27.39 1.00
C ARG A 373 -5.96 28.55 1.92
N VAL A 374 -5.22 28.71 3.01
CA VAL A 374 -5.47 29.79 3.99
C VAL A 374 -5.12 31.17 3.41
N ASP A 375 -4.08 31.23 2.55
CA ASP A 375 -3.62 32.47 1.90
C ASP A 375 -4.52 32.90 0.73
N LYS A 376 -4.87 31.98 -0.16
CA LYS A 376 -5.58 32.24 -1.42
C LYS A 376 -7.07 31.88 -1.41
N GLY A 377 -7.55 31.16 -0.40
CA GLY A 377 -8.93 30.71 -0.26
C GLY A 377 -9.16 29.25 -0.67
N ALA A 378 -10.44 28.83 -0.60
CA ALA A 378 -10.85 27.45 -0.79
C ALA A 378 -10.97 27.02 -2.27
N ILE A 379 -10.59 27.85 -3.21
CA ILE A 379 -10.57 27.51 -4.64
C ILE A 379 -9.34 26.65 -4.88
N PRO A 380 -9.47 25.47 -5.54
CA PRO A 380 -8.32 24.65 -5.88
C PRO A 380 -7.34 25.45 -6.75
N PRO A 381 -6.06 25.53 -6.38
CA PRO A 381 -5.05 26.20 -7.17
C PRO A 381 -4.75 25.40 -8.46
N ASP A 382 -4.30 26.09 -9.50
CA ASP A 382 -3.66 25.42 -10.63
C ASP A 382 -2.22 24.98 -10.27
N GLU A 383 -1.62 24.13 -11.09
CA GLU A 383 -0.25 23.60 -10.87
C GLU A 383 0.78 24.72 -10.72
N ASN A 384 0.69 25.76 -11.55
CA ASN A 384 1.64 26.87 -11.55
C ASN A 384 1.59 27.60 -10.21
N LEU A 385 0.39 27.83 -9.68
CA LEU A 385 0.20 28.49 -8.40
C LEU A 385 0.76 27.66 -7.24
N ILE A 386 0.62 26.34 -7.29
CA ILE A 386 1.20 25.43 -6.29
C ILE A 386 2.74 25.53 -6.37
N VAL A 387 3.33 25.41 -7.56
CA VAL A 387 4.78 25.51 -7.75
C VAL A 387 5.30 26.87 -7.30
N GLU A 388 4.66 27.98 -7.72
CA GLU A 388 5.03 29.33 -7.31
C GLU A 388 5.00 29.49 -5.79
N HIS A 389 3.96 28.96 -5.13
CA HIS A 389 3.84 29.02 -3.67
C HIS A 389 4.95 28.27 -2.96
N PHE A 390 5.30 27.06 -3.45
CA PHE A 390 6.40 26.28 -2.93
C PHE A 390 7.75 27.00 -3.10
N GLN A 391 8.02 27.56 -4.26
CA GLN A 391 9.30 28.19 -4.58
C GLN A 391 9.51 29.53 -3.87
N ASN A 392 8.46 30.34 -3.78
CA ASN A 392 8.59 31.74 -3.37
C ASN A 392 8.09 32.03 -1.94
N VAL A 393 7.21 31.20 -1.40
CA VAL A 393 6.60 31.44 -0.08
C VAL A 393 7.13 30.47 0.97
N MET A 394 7.18 29.18 0.69
CA MET A 394 7.54 28.17 1.68
C MET A 394 8.97 28.30 2.23
N PRO A 395 10.00 28.71 1.48
CA PRO A 395 11.34 28.95 2.01
C PRO A 395 11.38 29.99 3.17
N GLY A 396 10.44 30.93 3.16
CA GLY A 396 10.29 31.91 4.26
C GLY A 396 9.42 31.43 5.42
N VAL A 397 8.59 30.43 5.21
CA VAL A 397 7.58 29.96 6.19
C VAL A 397 8.04 28.74 6.96
N VAL A 398 8.50 27.68 6.27
CA VAL A 398 8.81 26.38 6.87
C VAL A 398 9.96 26.45 7.87
N PRO A 399 11.15 27.03 7.55
CA PRO A 399 12.22 27.15 8.52
C PRO A 399 11.84 28.00 9.74
N LYS A 400 11.06 29.04 9.51
CA LYS A 400 10.60 29.91 10.61
C LYS A 400 9.63 29.18 11.54
N LEU A 401 8.72 28.38 11.00
CA LEU A 401 7.82 27.52 11.78
C LEU A 401 8.60 26.51 12.60
N ALA A 402 9.58 25.82 11.99
CA ALA A 402 10.43 24.84 12.67
C ALA A 402 11.21 25.49 13.84
N ARG A 403 11.82 26.64 13.61
CA ARG A 403 12.53 27.40 14.67
C ARG A 403 11.58 27.89 15.76
N SER A 404 10.38 28.34 15.40
CA SER A 404 9.35 28.73 16.38
C SER A 404 8.98 27.56 17.30
N TRP A 405 8.82 26.37 16.71
CA TRP A 405 8.52 25.15 17.46
C TRP A 405 9.67 24.78 18.39
N THR A 406 10.91 24.77 17.89
CA THR A 406 12.10 24.48 18.70
C THR A 406 12.25 25.48 19.87
N GLU A 407 12.04 26.79 19.62
CA GLU A 407 12.07 27.81 20.66
C GLU A 407 11.00 27.54 21.73
N LEU A 408 9.78 27.19 21.30
CA LEU A 408 8.69 26.83 22.23
C LEU A 408 9.03 25.64 23.11
N GLN A 409 9.61 24.57 22.53
CA GLN A 409 9.99 23.37 23.28
C GLN A 409 11.11 23.66 24.29
N GLN A 410 12.06 24.54 23.93
CA GLN A 410 13.21 24.85 24.78
C GLN A 410 12.90 25.86 25.89
N THR A 411 12.04 26.84 25.61
CA THR A 411 11.85 28.00 26.47
C THR A 411 10.41 28.16 27.00
N GLY A 412 9.46 27.41 26.47
CA GLY A 412 8.05 27.53 26.78
C GLY A 412 7.34 28.74 26.13
N VAL A 413 8.06 29.58 25.37
CA VAL A 413 7.54 30.77 24.72
C VAL A 413 8.18 31.02 23.35
N ILE A 414 7.48 31.67 22.43
CA ILE A 414 8.02 32.06 21.12
C ILE A 414 8.25 33.59 21.13
N LYS A 415 9.51 34.03 21.06
CA LYS A 415 9.91 35.45 21.05
C LYS A 415 10.74 35.81 19.82
N ALA A 416 11.78 35.00 19.51
CA ALA A 416 12.73 35.35 18.45
C ALA A 416 12.18 34.99 17.04
N TYR A 417 11.45 33.89 16.92
CA TYR A 417 10.98 33.36 15.64
C TYR A 417 9.46 33.45 15.49
N GLN A 418 8.90 34.66 15.64
CA GLN A 418 7.44 34.91 15.54
C GLN A 418 6.93 34.52 14.15
N PRO A 419 6.00 33.54 14.01
CA PRO A 419 5.39 33.16 12.73
C PRO A 419 4.45 34.29 12.24
N SER A 420 4.14 34.27 10.93
CA SER A 420 3.16 35.20 10.36
C SER A 420 1.74 34.87 10.80
N THR A 421 0.84 35.81 10.70
CA THR A 421 -0.59 35.60 10.97
C THR A 421 -1.16 34.52 10.05
N THR A 422 -0.72 34.43 8.79
CA THR A 422 -1.11 33.37 7.85
C THR A 422 -0.63 32.01 8.34
N THR A 423 0.62 31.90 8.83
CA THR A 423 1.15 30.67 9.42
C THR A 423 0.34 30.20 10.63
N ILE A 424 -0.04 31.10 11.53
CA ILE A 424 -0.88 30.79 12.71
C ILE A 424 -2.28 30.33 12.26
N ARG A 425 -2.87 30.97 11.26
CA ARG A 425 -4.16 30.54 10.69
C ARG A 425 -4.05 29.17 10.02
N THR A 426 -2.94 28.89 9.37
CA THR A 426 -2.64 27.56 8.78
C THR A 426 -2.53 26.51 9.87
N ALA A 427 -1.80 26.78 10.95
CA ALA A 427 -1.72 25.86 12.09
C ALA A 427 -3.11 25.53 12.68
N LYS A 428 -3.99 26.55 12.79
CA LYS A 428 -5.38 26.35 13.21
C LYS A 428 -6.17 25.49 12.23
N PHE A 429 -5.98 25.69 10.94
CA PHE A 429 -6.63 24.88 9.90
C PHE A 429 -6.14 23.42 9.94
N VAL A 430 -4.84 23.19 10.08
CA VAL A 430 -4.27 21.83 10.25
C VAL A 430 -4.87 21.16 11.48
N TYR A 431 -4.89 21.84 12.63
CA TYR A 431 -5.53 21.31 13.83
C TYR A 431 -7.00 20.91 13.59
N GLN A 432 -7.76 21.74 12.87
CA GLN A 432 -9.15 21.45 12.52
C GLN A 432 -9.29 20.21 11.61
N LEU A 433 -8.38 20.01 10.65
CA LEU A 433 -8.36 18.81 9.80
C LEU A 433 -8.12 17.55 10.64
N LEU A 434 -7.15 17.59 11.54
CA LEU A 434 -6.85 16.46 12.45
C LEU A 434 -8.06 16.14 13.34
N GLN A 435 -8.70 17.16 13.93
CA GLN A 435 -9.89 17.00 14.76
C GLN A 435 -11.10 16.49 13.96
N SER A 436 -11.27 16.96 12.72
CA SER A 436 -12.34 16.48 11.84
C SER A 436 -12.22 14.97 11.60
N ARG A 437 -10.99 14.49 11.32
CA ARG A 437 -10.75 13.05 11.13
C ARG A 437 -10.96 12.25 12.41
N LEU A 438 -10.48 12.71 13.56
CA LEU A 438 -10.73 12.08 14.86
C LEU A 438 -12.25 11.95 15.14
N ASN A 439 -13.02 12.99 14.85
CA ASN A 439 -14.47 12.99 15.06
C ASN A 439 -15.23 12.11 14.08
N ALA A 440 -14.66 11.81 12.91
CA ALA A 440 -15.24 10.89 11.94
C ALA A 440 -15.05 9.40 12.32
N MET A 441 -14.12 9.08 13.22
CA MET A 441 -13.87 7.71 13.66
C MET A 441 -15.01 7.20 14.56
N HIS A 442 -15.14 5.85 14.61
CA HIS A 442 -16.17 5.20 15.42
C HIS A 442 -15.98 5.50 16.92
N LYS A 443 -17.01 5.97 17.64
CA LYS A 443 -16.97 6.33 19.07
C LYS A 443 -15.81 7.29 19.40
N PRO A 444 -15.79 8.49 18.79
CA PRO A 444 -14.68 9.43 18.95
C PRO A 444 -14.47 9.94 20.37
N GLN A 445 -15.51 9.85 21.22
CA GLN A 445 -15.52 10.31 22.63
C GLN A 445 -14.69 9.42 23.57
N LEU A 446 -14.40 8.16 23.19
CA LEU A 446 -13.62 7.27 24.05
C LEU A 446 -12.15 7.68 24.09
N SER A 447 -11.58 7.65 25.30
CA SER A 447 -10.14 7.87 25.51
C SER A 447 -9.33 6.69 24.97
N GLN A 448 -8.00 6.88 24.87
CA GLN A 448 -7.09 5.82 24.45
C GLN A 448 -7.09 4.65 25.45
N ALA A 449 -7.12 4.95 26.74
CA ALA A 449 -7.17 3.93 27.79
C ALA A 449 -8.45 3.10 27.73
N GLU A 450 -9.61 3.74 27.60
CA GLU A 450 -10.89 3.02 27.46
C GLU A 450 -10.95 2.11 26.24
N LEU A 451 -10.30 2.50 25.13
CA LEU A 451 -10.23 1.68 23.92
C LEU A 451 -9.30 0.48 24.11
N LEU A 452 -8.17 0.66 24.79
CA LEU A 452 -7.25 -0.44 25.14
C LEU A 452 -7.91 -1.44 26.09
N ASP A 453 -8.54 -0.95 27.16
CA ASP A 453 -9.28 -1.79 28.11
C ASP A 453 -10.41 -2.56 27.42
N PHE A 454 -11.12 -1.89 26.50
CA PHE A 454 -12.18 -2.54 25.71
C PHE A 454 -11.59 -3.63 24.81
N ARG A 455 -10.50 -3.36 24.07
CA ARG A 455 -9.83 -4.36 23.24
C ARG A 455 -9.39 -5.58 24.06
N ASP A 456 -8.78 -5.34 25.21
CA ASP A 456 -8.23 -6.41 26.07
C ASP A 456 -9.33 -7.24 26.75
N SER A 457 -10.57 -6.72 26.81
CA SER A 457 -11.76 -7.45 27.27
C SER A 457 -12.36 -8.41 26.24
N LEU A 458 -11.99 -8.27 24.95
CA LEU A 458 -12.52 -9.07 23.86
C LEU A 458 -11.92 -10.48 23.84
N ASN A 459 -12.68 -11.45 23.33
CA ASN A 459 -12.21 -12.82 23.19
C ASN A 459 -11.36 -12.99 21.91
N PRO A 460 -10.07 -13.37 22.03
CA PRO A 460 -9.17 -13.41 20.88
C PRO A 460 -9.54 -14.46 19.81
N VAL A 461 -10.41 -15.41 20.14
CA VAL A 461 -10.87 -16.44 19.19
C VAL A 461 -12.17 -16.04 18.51
N LYS A 462 -13.12 -15.44 19.26
CA LYS A 462 -14.47 -15.12 18.78
C LYS A 462 -14.57 -13.72 18.15
N ASP A 463 -13.78 -12.76 18.63
CA ASP A 463 -13.87 -11.34 18.27
C ASP A 463 -12.63 -10.91 17.46
N LYS A 464 -12.05 -11.81 16.63
CA LYS A 464 -10.82 -11.59 15.87
C LYS A 464 -10.89 -10.36 14.96
N ARG A 465 -11.99 -10.22 14.21
CA ARG A 465 -12.22 -9.13 13.25
C ARG A 465 -12.40 -7.81 13.97
N GLN A 466 -13.16 -7.83 15.05
CA GLN A 466 -13.35 -6.65 15.91
C GLN A 466 -12.03 -6.21 16.55
N ILE A 467 -11.21 -7.15 17.05
CA ILE A 467 -9.89 -6.85 17.62
C ILE A 467 -8.98 -6.19 16.58
N LEU A 468 -8.93 -6.70 15.34
CA LEU A 468 -8.12 -6.10 14.28
C LEU A 468 -8.59 -4.69 13.94
N GLY A 469 -9.87 -4.49 13.66
CA GLY A 469 -10.41 -3.17 13.36
C GLY A 469 -10.19 -2.17 14.49
N LEU A 470 -10.40 -2.61 15.74
CA LEU A 470 -10.17 -1.77 16.91
C LEU A 470 -8.68 -1.45 17.12
N THR A 471 -7.78 -2.41 16.88
CA THR A 471 -6.32 -2.18 16.99
C THR A 471 -5.85 -1.14 16.00
N LEU A 472 -6.27 -1.23 14.72
CA LEU A 472 -5.96 -0.19 13.73
C LEU A 472 -6.50 1.18 14.17
N ALA A 473 -7.77 1.24 14.62
CA ALA A 473 -8.37 2.48 15.08
C ALA A 473 -7.64 3.08 16.29
N ILE A 474 -7.14 2.26 17.22
CA ILE A 474 -6.33 2.68 18.37
C ILE A 474 -5.02 3.31 17.90
N ASN A 475 -4.30 2.64 17.00
CA ASN A 475 -3.02 3.10 16.47
C ASN A 475 -3.17 4.45 15.75
N GLU A 476 -4.10 4.56 14.82
CA GLU A 476 -4.33 5.78 14.05
C GLU A 476 -4.81 6.94 14.93
N ARG A 477 -5.66 6.68 15.92
CA ARG A 477 -6.06 7.71 16.91
C ARG A 477 -4.89 8.19 17.74
N GLY A 478 -3.97 7.30 18.08
CA GLY A 478 -2.75 7.66 18.79
C GLY A 478 -1.96 8.71 18.02
N LEU A 479 -1.73 8.49 16.72
CA LEU A 479 -1.05 9.42 15.84
C LEU A 479 -1.81 10.76 15.71
N LEU A 480 -3.12 10.71 15.44
CA LEU A 480 -3.94 11.92 15.30
C LEU A 480 -3.96 12.76 16.58
N ARG A 481 -4.05 12.13 17.74
CA ARG A 481 -4.01 12.83 19.05
C ARG A 481 -2.65 13.42 19.32
N SER A 482 -1.57 12.68 19.04
CA SER A 482 -0.21 13.17 19.18
C SER A 482 0.01 14.42 18.33
N ALA A 483 -0.34 14.36 17.04
CA ALA A 483 -0.26 15.51 16.14
C ALA A 483 -1.14 16.67 16.62
N SER A 484 -2.39 16.40 16.98
CA SER A 484 -3.31 17.41 17.48
C SER A 484 -2.76 18.14 18.71
N ASN A 485 -2.15 17.40 19.64
CA ASN A 485 -1.54 18.00 20.84
C ASN A 485 -0.35 18.89 20.50
N LYS A 486 0.52 18.47 19.57
CA LYS A 486 1.64 19.30 19.08
C LYS A 486 1.13 20.63 18.49
N TRP A 487 0.15 20.55 17.58
CA TRP A 487 -0.42 21.75 16.95
C TRP A 487 -1.19 22.64 17.95
N LEU A 488 -1.91 22.06 18.91
CA LEU A 488 -2.59 22.79 19.97
C LEU A 488 -1.59 23.51 20.89
N GLN A 489 -0.50 22.84 21.29
CA GLN A 489 0.57 23.44 22.07
C GLN A 489 1.20 24.64 21.35
N PHE A 490 1.45 24.49 20.03
CA PHE A 490 1.93 25.59 19.21
C PHE A 490 0.95 26.78 19.19
N LEU A 491 -0.34 26.51 18.99
CA LEU A 491 -1.39 27.54 18.95
C LEU A 491 -1.57 28.24 20.29
N SER A 492 -1.47 27.51 21.41
CA SER A 492 -1.64 28.07 22.76
C SER A 492 -0.58 29.13 23.11
N ALA A 493 0.59 29.09 22.44
CA ALA A 493 1.62 30.11 22.58
C ALA A 493 1.19 31.50 22.07
N PHE A 494 0.08 31.58 21.33
CA PHE A 494 -0.49 32.82 20.75
C PHE A 494 -1.88 33.17 21.31
N GLU A 495 -2.47 32.32 22.18
CA GLU A 495 -3.72 32.61 22.86
C GLU A 495 -3.46 33.61 23.98
N GLY A 496 -3.76 34.89 23.74
CA GLY A 496 -3.59 35.96 24.72
C GLY A 496 -2.72 37.12 24.24
N GLN A 497 -2.23 37.07 23.01
CA GLN A 497 -1.64 38.19 22.30
C GLN A 497 -2.69 38.78 21.33
#